data_91d57940a9c9068e0ab5c587dafeb02f
#
_entry.id   91d57940a9c9068e0ab5c587dafeb02f
#
_cell.length_a   1.000
_cell.length_b   1.000
_cell.length_c   1.000
_cell.angle_alpha   90.00
_cell.angle_beta   90.00
_cell.angle_gamma   90.00
#
_symmetry.space_group_name_H-M   'P 1'
#
loop_
_entity.id
_entity.type
_entity.pdbx_description
1 polymer ?
#
loop_
_entity_poly.entity_id
_entity_poly.type
_entity_poly.pdbx_seq_one_letter_code
_entity_poly.pdbx_strand_id
1 'polypeptide(L)'
;ANVFYLVLALLTFVVSKIIASFRLNIYFKNIFIRLSEWTNLKLYWLGMFYNLFLPGSIGGDAYKVLLLKKKLNAPYKKAMAAVLLDRFSGLLALGLILAVYGIFVLDYIGYIISLCGLALLAVALLYYIINRWLRDFIPSFFPTLVMGLAVQAAQVICAYFIMASLHIEVNKTEFIFLFLCSSIASVLPFTIGGLGIREIVFLQGSQYFGLSQETAVVISLLFYLITLVTSAIGAVYIFKDPLREIDLSKNTQHHS
;
A
#
# COMPACT_ATOMS: atom_id res chain seq x y z
N ALA A 1 -10.95 7.29 22.90
CA ALA A 1 -10.94 7.58 21.47
C ALA A 1 -12.34 8.01 21.00
N ASN A 2 -12.42 9.05 20.19
CA ASN A 2 -13.67 9.50 19.60
C ASN A 2 -14.00 8.66 18.36
N VAL A 3 -15.14 7.94 18.41
CA VAL A 3 -15.58 7.02 17.37
C VAL A 3 -15.78 7.70 16.03
N PHE A 4 -16.25 8.95 16.00
CA PHE A 4 -16.45 9.70 14.77
C PHE A 4 -15.16 9.83 13.94
N TYR A 5 -14.05 10.20 14.57
CA TYR A 5 -12.75 10.29 13.89
C TYR A 5 -12.22 8.92 13.48
N LEU A 6 -12.50 7.84 14.21
CA LEU A 6 -12.12 6.49 13.79
C LEU A 6 -12.87 6.04 12.54
N VAL A 7 -14.15 6.42 12.40
CA VAL A 7 -14.92 6.17 11.16
C VAL A 7 -14.31 6.95 9.99
N LEU A 8 -13.94 8.22 10.18
CA LEU A 8 -13.26 9.00 9.14
C LEU A 8 -11.89 8.39 8.77
N ALA A 9 -11.13 7.88 9.74
CA ALA A 9 -9.89 7.17 9.50
C ALA A 9 -10.12 5.91 8.67
N LEU A 10 -11.13 5.11 8.98
CA LEU A 10 -11.51 3.93 8.22
C LEU A 10 -11.89 4.30 6.78
N LEU A 11 -12.72 5.33 6.59
CA LEU A 11 -13.15 5.78 5.26
C LEU A 11 -11.97 6.26 4.41
N THR A 12 -11.07 7.07 4.96
CA THR A 12 -9.87 7.54 4.23
C THR A 12 -8.92 6.39 3.90
N PHE A 13 -8.79 5.40 4.77
CA PHE A 13 -8.03 4.18 4.49
C PHE A 13 -8.66 3.39 3.34
N VAL A 14 -9.99 3.17 3.34
CA VAL A 14 -10.71 2.50 2.25
C VAL A 14 -10.50 3.25 0.93
N VAL A 15 -10.62 4.58 0.90
CA VAL A 15 -10.33 5.41 -0.28
C VAL A 15 -8.89 5.17 -0.77
N SER A 16 -7.91 5.10 0.13
CA SER A 16 -6.53 4.80 -0.26
C SER A 16 -6.40 3.45 -0.99
N LYS A 17 -7.18 2.44 -0.58
CA LYS A 17 -7.15 1.10 -1.21
C LYS A 17 -7.88 1.07 -2.55
N ILE A 18 -8.93 1.86 -2.72
CA ILE A 18 -9.58 2.04 -4.02
C ILE A 18 -8.61 2.68 -5.01
N ILE A 19 -7.91 3.76 -4.62
CA ILE A 19 -6.89 4.41 -5.46
C ILE A 19 -5.77 3.41 -5.80
N ALA A 20 -5.30 2.64 -4.83
CA ALA A 20 -4.26 1.63 -5.05
C ALA A 20 -4.73 0.51 -6.00
N SER A 21 -6.00 0.11 -5.94
CA SER A 21 -6.57 -0.83 -6.89
C SER A 21 -6.57 -0.26 -8.33
N PHE A 22 -6.98 0.99 -8.52
CA PHE A 22 -6.94 1.65 -9.82
C PHE A 22 -5.50 1.75 -10.37
N ARG A 23 -4.53 2.07 -9.50
CA ARG A 23 -3.11 2.08 -9.85
C ARG A 23 -2.64 0.71 -10.37
N LEU A 24 -2.97 -0.39 -9.70
CA LEU A 24 -2.65 -1.74 -10.14
C LEU A 24 -3.28 -2.05 -11.51
N ASN A 25 -4.52 -1.60 -11.77
CA ASN A 25 -5.19 -1.83 -13.04
C ASN A 25 -4.50 -1.12 -14.22
N ILE A 26 -3.84 0.03 -13.99
CA ILE A 26 -3.01 0.69 -15.01
C ILE A 26 -1.86 -0.24 -15.43
N TYR A 27 -1.18 -0.89 -14.49
CA TYR A 27 -0.13 -1.86 -14.80
C TYR A 27 -0.65 -3.08 -15.56
N PHE A 28 -1.85 -3.58 -15.22
CA PHE A 28 -2.47 -4.69 -15.95
C PHE A 28 -2.83 -4.30 -17.38
N LYS A 29 -3.33 -3.10 -17.61
CA LYS A 29 -3.63 -2.58 -18.96
C LYS A 29 -2.39 -2.55 -19.87
N ASN A 30 -1.21 -2.26 -19.33
CA ASN A 30 0.06 -2.26 -20.11
C ASN A 30 0.47 -3.64 -20.63
N ILE A 31 -0.02 -4.70 -20.04
CA ILE A 31 0.25 -6.08 -20.46
C ILE A 31 -0.99 -6.75 -21.08
N PHE A 32 -1.92 -5.92 -21.57
CA PHE A 32 -3.16 -6.34 -22.23
C PHE A 32 -4.12 -7.14 -21.36
N ILE A 33 -3.98 -7.12 -20.04
CA ILE A 33 -4.98 -7.65 -19.11
C ILE A 33 -6.02 -6.55 -18.87
N ARG A 34 -7.22 -6.73 -19.45
CA ARG A 34 -8.32 -5.77 -19.34
C ARG A 34 -9.33 -6.25 -18.30
N LEU A 35 -9.21 -5.72 -17.08
CA LEU A 35 -10.18 -5.90 -16.02
C LEU A 35 -11.05 -4.65 -15.89
N SER A 36 -12.35 -4.81 -15.60
CA SER A 36 -13.15 -3.69 -15.14
C SER A 36 -12.59 -3.20 -13.79
N GLU A 37 -12.73 -1.91 -13.49
CA GLU A 37 -12.23 -1.36 -12.22
C GLU A 37 -12.87 -2.07 -11.02
N TRP A 38 -14.13 -2.47 -11.14
CA TRP A 38 -14.85 -3.23 -10.10
C TRP A 38 -14.31 -4.65 -9.91
N THR A 39 -14.04 -5.37 -10.99
CA THR A 39 -13.43 -6.70 -10.96
C THR A 39 -12.02 -6.64 -10.34
N ASN A 40 -11.22 -5.65 -10.76
CA ASN A 40 -9.88 -5.44 -10.19
C ASN A 40 -9.95 -5.08 -8.70
N LEU A 41 -10.93 -4.27 -8.28
CA LEU A 41 -11.14 -3.93 -6.88
C LEU A 41 -11.45 -5.18 -6.03
N LYS A 42 -12.35 -6.06 -6.50
CA LYS A 42 -12.63 -7.36 -5.85
C LYS A 42 -11.35 -8.21 -5.71
N LEU A 43 -10.56 -8.30 -6.79
CA LEU A 43 -9.27 -9.01 -6.79
C LEU A 43 -8.25 -8.37 -5.85
N TYR A 44 -8.23 -7.04 -5.76
CA TYR A 44 -7.36 -6.29 -4.88
C TYR A 44 -7.68 -6.58 -3.40
N TRP A 45 -8.97 -6.55 -3.01
CA TRP A 45 -9.41 -6.89 -1.65
C TRP A 45 -9.10 -8.33 -1.28
N LEU A 46 -9.33 -9.28 -2.18
CA LEU A 46 -8.94 -10.67 -1.97
C LEU A 46 -7.42 -10.79 -1.71
N GLY A 47 -6.61 -10.08 -2.50
CA GLY A 47 -5.17 -10.02 -2.30
C GLY A 47 -4.77 -9.39 -0.96
N MET A 48 -5.47 -8.32 -0.52
CA MET A 48 -5.25 -7.73 0.80
C MET A 48 -5.53 -8.72 1.94
N PHE A 49 -6.62 -9.48 1.84
CA PHE A 49 -6.93 -10.53 2.81
C PHE A 49 -5.79 -11.54 2.91
N TYR A 50 -5.37 -12.12 1.79
CA TYR A 50 -4.28 -13.09 1.81
C TYR A 50 -2.93 -12.48 2.25
N ASN A 51 -2.63 -11.23 1.90
CA ASN A 51 -1.42 -10.56 2.37
C ASN A 51 -1.40 -10.34 3.88
N LEU A 52 -2.58 -10.18 4.50
CA LEU A 52 -2.68 -9.99 5.95
C LEU A 52 -2.58 -11.31 6.71
N PHE A 53 -3.19 -12.38 6.20
CA PHE A 53 -3.31 -13.66 6.93
C PHE A 53 -2.24 -14.68 6.56
N LEU A 54 -1.59 -14.55 5.39
CA LEU A 54 -0.48 -15.42 5.01
C LEU A 54 0.86 -14.81 5.45
N PRO A 55 1.79 -15.62 5.95
CA PRO A 55 3.11 -15.13 6.34
C PRO A 55 3.85 -14.50 5.16
N GLY A 56 4.62 -13.46 5.45
CA GLY A 56 5.45 -12.77 4.47
C GLY A 56 4.75 -11.68 3.64
N SER A 57 3.49 -11.34 3.92
CA SER A 57 2.76 -10.22 3.28
C SER A 57 2.77 -10.20 1.73
N ILE A 58 3.14 -11.31 1.09
CA ILE A 58 3.29 -11.46 -0.37
C ILE A 58 2.32 -12.52 -0.93
N GLY A 59 1.75 -13.35 -0.07
CA GLY A 59 0.89 -14.46 -0.47
C GLY A 59 -0.29 -14.06 -1.34
N GLY A 60 -0.94 -12.95 -1.03
CA GLY A 60 -2.05 -12.42 -1.81
C GLY A 60 -1.64 -11.91 -3.20
N ASP A 61 -0.42 -11.40 -3.35
CA ASP A 61 0.09 -10.95 -4.64
C ASP A 61 0.42 -12.14 -5.55
N ALA A 62 1.05 -13.17 -4.99
CA ALA A 62 1.27 -14.42 -5.71
C ALA A 62 -0.07 -15.06 -6.11
N TYR A 63 -1.07 -15.06 -5.22
CA TYR A 63 -2.40 -15.58 -5.50
C TYR A 63 -3.08 -14.82 -6.64
N LYS A 64 -3.03 -13.48 -6.66
CA LYS A 64 -3.57 -12.66 -7.77
C LYS A 64 -2.96 -13.08 -9.12
N VAL A 65 -1.64 -13.22 -9.19
CA VAL A 65 -0.93 -13.63 -10.41
C VAL A 65 -1.33 -15.03 -10.86
N LEU A 66 -1.43 -15.98 -9.93
CA LEU A 66 -1.87 -17.36 -10.22
C LEU A 66 -3.32 -17.38 -10.73
N LEU A 67 -4.21 -16.60 -10.12
CA LEU A 67 -5.60 -16.51 -10.54
C LEU A 67 -5.73 -15.92 -11.94
N LEU A 68 -4.99 -14.84 -12.25
CA LEU A 68 -4.94 -14.23 -13.59
C LEU A 68 -4.38 -15.20 -14.63
N LYS A 69 -3.33 -15.96 -14.29
CA LYS A 69 -2.79 -17.00 -15.18
C LYS A 69 -3.83 -18.09 -15.45
N LYS A 70 -4.48 -18.60 -14.39
CA LYS A 70 -5.45 -19.72 -14.49
C LYS A 70 -6.70 -19.34 -15.29
N LYS A 71 -7.23 -18.13 -15.07
CA LYS A 71 -8.53 -17.70 -15.62
C LYS A 71 -8.41 -16.95 -16.94
N LEU A 72 -7.35 -16.18 -17.15
CA LEU A 72 -7.18 -15.30 -18.31
C LEU A 72 -6.03 -15.72 -19.22
N ASN A 73 -5.32 -16.81 -18.90
CA ASN A 73 -4.07 -17.18 -19.59
C ASN A 73 -3.03 -16.05 -19.60
N ALA A 74 -3.06 -15.19 -18.58
CA ALA A 74 -2.14 -14.06 -18.48
C ALA A 74 -0.68 -14.52 -18.45
N PRO A 75 0.25 -13.81 -19.12
CA PRO A 75 1.67 -14.15 -19.09
C PRO A 75 2.22 -13.97 -17.67
N TYR A 76 2.55 -15.08 -17.01
CA TYR A 76 2.94 -15.12 -15.58
C TYR A 76 4.02 -14.10 -15.21
N LYS A 77 5.12 -14.04 -16.01
CA LYS A 77 6.24 -13.12 -15.73
C LYS A 77 5.81 -11.65 -15.80
N LYS A 78 4.98 -11.28 -16.81
CA LYS A 78 4.49 -9.90 -16.95
C LYS A 78 3.47 -9.54 -15.86
N ALA A 79 2.58 -10.47 -15.49
CA ALA A 79 1.62 -10.26 -14.39
C ALA A 79 2.35 -10.11 -13.04
N MET A 80 3.38 -10.92 -12.80
CA MET A 80 4.23 -10.77 -11.61
C MET A 80 4.95 -9.42 -11.61
N ALA A 81 5.53 -9.00 -12.74
CA ALA A 81 6.18 -7.70 -12.86
C ALA A 81 5.20 -6.54 -12.58
N ALA A 82 3.96 -6.61 -13.08
CA ALA A 82 2.92 -5.61 -12.82
C ALA A 82 2.63 -5.47 -11.31
N VAL A 83 2.46 -6.59 -10.61
CA VAL A 83 2.17 -6.60 -9.17
C VAL A 83 3.37 -6.12 -8.35
N LEU A 84 4.60 -6.50 -8.72
CA LEU A 84 5.82 -6.01 -8.09
C LEU A 84 6.01 -4.50 -8.32
N LEU A 85 5.78 -4.00 -9.54
CA LEU A 85 5.85 -2.58 -9.84
C LEU A 85 4.81 -1.78 -9.04
N ASP A 86 3.61 -2.31 -8.82
CA ASP A 86 2.62 -1.68 -7.96
C ASP A 86 3.14 -1.52 -6.52
N ARG A 87 3.82 -2.53 -5.96
CA ARG A 87 4.46 -2.44 -4.64
C ARG A 87 5.60 -1.43 -4.62
N PHE A 88 6.51 -1.49 -5.60
CA PHE A 88 7.66 -0.59 -5.65
C PHE A 88 7.24 0.87 -5.87
N SER A 89 6.27 1.15 -6.74
CA SER A 89 5.76 2.51 -6.90
C SER A 89 5.09 3.05 -5.64
N GLY A 90 4.39 2.17 -4.88
CA GLY A 90 3.82 2.53 -3.58
C GLY A 90 4.89 2.83 -2.53
N LEU A 91 5.95 2.02 -2.48
CA LEU A 91 7.09 2.22 -1.58
C LEU A 91 7.87 3.48 -1.93
N LEU A 92 8.03 3.77 -3.22
CA LEU A 92 8.68 4.97 -3.72
C LEU A 92 7.92 6.24 -3.31
N ALA A 93 6.59 6.24 -3.49
CA ALA A 93 5.73 7.34 -3.06
C ALA A 93 5.80 7.54 -1.53
N LEU A 94 5.86 6.45 -0.77
CA LEU A 94 6.03 6.47 0.68
C LEU A 94 7.36 7.10 1.08
N GLY A 95 8.46 6.72 0.42
CA GLY A 95 9.80 7.30 0.63
C GLY A 95 9.85 8.79 0.32
N LEU A 96 9.18 9.25 -0.75
CA LEU A 96 9.09 10.67 -1.09
C LEU A 96 8.36 11.48 -0.03
N ILE A 97 7.21 11.00 0.46
CA ILE A 97 6.47 11.69 1.53
C ILE A 97 7.26 11.64 2.84
N LEU A 98 7.92 10.52 3.15
CA LEU A 98 8.81 10.43 4.31
C LEU A 98 9.94 11.46 4.24
N ALA A 99 10.55 11.65 3.06
CA ALA A 99 11.59 12.66 2.86
C ALA A 99 11.07 14.08 3.13
N VAL A 100 9.86 14.40 2.69
CA VAL A 100 9.22 15.69 2.98
C VAL A 100 9.00 15.87 4.49
N TYR A 101 8.46 14.87 5.19
CA TYR A 101 8.27 14.95 6.65
C TYR A 101 9.63 15.00 7.39
N GLY A 102 10.65 14.33 6.87
CA GLY A 102 12.01 14.38 7.44
C GLY A 102 12.60 15.79 7.48
N ILE A 103 12.26 16.67 6.52
CA ILE A 103 12.69 18.07 6.51
C ILE A 103 12.20 18.85 7.75
N PHE A 104 11.00 18.49 8.24
CA PHE A 104 10.36 19.19 9.37
C PHE A 104 10.67 18.56 10.72
N VAL A 105 11.15 17.31 10.74
CA VAL A 105 11.29 16.51 11.98
C VAL A 105 12.74 16.27 12.38
N LEU A 106 13.65 16.23 11.38
CA LEU A 106 15.06 15.93 11.63
C LEU A 106 15.86 17.22 11.81
N ASP A 107 16.61 17.34 12.92
CA ASP A 107 17.44 18.51 13.22
C ASP A 107 18.77 18.51 12.46
N TYR A 108 19.31 17.31 12.18
CA TYR A 108 20.63 17.20 11.55
C TYR A 108 20.51 17.19 10.03
N ILE A 109 21.06 18.24 9.40
CA ILE A 109 21.02 18.45 7.95
C ILE A 109 21.55 17.26 7.14
N GLY A 110 22.53 16.53 7.66
CA GLY A 110 23.07 15.32 7.00
C GLY A 110 22.05 14.21 6.84
N TYR A 111 21.14 14.01 7.82
CA TYR A 111 20.06 13.05 7.71
C TYR A 111 19.03 13.48 6.68
N ILE A 112 18.70 14.78 6.63
CA ILE A 112 17.76 15.33 5.64
C ILE A 112 18.30 15.12 4.23
N ILE A 113 19.57 15.50 3.98
CA ILE A 113 20.20 15.33 2.66
C ILE A 113 20.25 13.85 2.27
N SER A 114 20.62 12.98 3.20
CA SER A 114 20.69 11.53 2.95
C SER A 114 19.31 10.95 2.61
N LEU A 115 18.27 11.33 3.34
CA LEU A 115 16.92 10.84 3.14
C LEU A 115 16.34 11.32 1.80
N CYS A 116 16.48 12.62 1.50
CA CYS A 116 16.07 13.20 0.22
C CYS A 116 16.85 12.61 -0.96
N GLY A 117 18.16 12.48 -0.82
CA GLY A 117 19.03 11.88 -1.84
C GLY A 117 18.67 10.43 -2.13
N LEU A 118 18.42 9.63 -1.08
CA LEU A 118 17.99 8.25 -1.22
C LEU A 118 16.62 8.14 -1.92
N ALA A 119 15.67 9.00 -1.57
CA ALA A 119 14.35 9.01 -2.20
C ALA A 119 14.44 9.35 -3.70
N LEU A 120 15.21 10.38 -4.06
CA LEU A 120 15.43 10.75 -5.47
C LEU A 120 16.19 9.67 -6.25
N LEU A 121 17.22 9.09 -5.64
CA LEU A 121 17.97 7.97 -6.22
C LEU A 121 17.05 6.77 -6.48
N ALA A 122 16.14 6.45 -5.55
CA ALA A 122 15.18 5.36 -5.72
C ALA A 122 14.22 5.63 -6.90
N VAL A 123 13.77 6.89 -7.09
CA VAL A 123 12.97 7.28 -8.28
C VAL A 123 13.76 7.04 -9.56
N ALA A 124 14.99 7.54 -9.63
CA ALA A 124 15.85 7.41 -10.80
C ALA A 124 16.15 5.93 -11.11
N LEU A 125 16.45 5.15 -10.08
CA LEU A 125 16.75 3.72 -10.20
C LEU A 125 15.54 2.93 -10.70
N LEU A 126 14.35 3.15 -10.13
CA LEU A 126 13.14 2.46 -10.58
C LEU A 126 12.80 2.83 -12.03
N TYR A 127 12.92 4.11 -12.39
CA TYR A 127 12.74 4.55 -13.79
C TYR A 127 13.75 3.87 -14.73
N TYR A 128 15.03 3.81 -14.35
CA TYR A 128 16.06 3.13 -15.11
C TYR A 128 15.77 1.65 -15.31
N ILE A 129 15.34 0.95 -14.23
CA ILE A 129 14.97 -0.47 -14.29
C ILE A 129 13.82 -0.69 -15.27
N ILE A 130 12.76 0.13 -15.17
CA ILE A 130 11.60 0.04 -16.06
C ILE A 130 12.03 0.29 -17.50
N ASN A 131 12.80 1.35 -17.76
CA ASN A 131 13.25 1.70 -19.10
C ASN A 131 14.16 0.63 -19.72
N ARG A 132 14.97 -0.08 -18.92
CA ARG A 132 15.96 -1.06 -19.41
C ARG A 132 15.36 -2.45 -19.61
N TRP A 133 14.48 -2.91 -18.72
CA TRP A 133 13.99 -4.29 -18.69
C TRP A 133 12.48 -4.45 -18.78
N LEU A 134 11.69 -3.43 -18.49
CA LEU A 134 10.24 -3.49 -18.36
C LEU A 134 9.54 -2.42 -19.20
N ARG A 135 9.97 -2.26 -20.46
CA ARG A 135 9.55 -1.15 -21.35
C ARG A 135 8.04 -1.03 -21.55
N ASP A 136 7.31 -2.13 -21.43
CA ASP A 136 5.84 -2.13 -21.52
C ASP A 136 5.20 -1.20 -20.46
N PHE A 137 5.90 -0.91 -19.37
CA PHE A 137 5.40 -0.14 -18.23
C PHE A 137 5.86 1.33 -18.19
N ILE A 138 6.69 1.78 -19.13
CA ILE A 138 7.17 3.18 -19.19
C ILE A 138 6.00 4.17 -19.18
N PRO A 139 4.92 4.00 -20.01
CA PRO A 139 3.84 4.98 -20.07
C PRO A 139 3.11 5.16 -18.76
N SER A 140 3.13 4.16 -17.88
CA SER A 140 2.44 4.19 -16.59
C SER A 140 3.27 4.73 -15.44
N PHE A 141 4.59 4.97 -15.62
CA PHE A 141 5.49 5.37 -14.53
C PHE A 141 4.99 6.62 -13.79
N PHE A 142 4.78 7.73 -14.48
CA PHE A 142 4.32 8.97 -13.85
C PHE A 142 2.88 8.89 -13.32
N PRO A 143 1.89 8.39 -14.06
CA PRO A 143 0.53 8.22 -13.53
C PRO A 143 0.48 7.37 -12.25
N THR A 144 1.23 6.27 -12.21
CA THR A 144 1.24 5.39 -11.03
C THR A 144 2.02 5.97 -9.85
N LEU A 145 3.05 6.79 -10.11
CA LEU A 145 3.76 7.54 -9.07
C LEU A 145 2.81 8.57 -8.42
N VAL A 146 2.08 9.36 -9.22
CA VAL A 146 1.10 10.34 -8.72
C VAL A 146 0.00 9.64 -7.92
N MET A 147 -0.54 8.52 -8.42
CA MET A 147 -1.51 7.74 -7.68
C MET A 147 -0.91 7.15 -6.40
N GLY A 148 0.36 6.75 -6.43
CA GLY A 148 1.09 6.32 -5.24
C GLY A 148 1.14 7.41 -4.17
N LEU A 149 1.47 8.64 -4.55
CA LEU A 149 1.45 9.82 -3.67
C LEU A 149 0.05 10.07 -3.10
N ALA A 150 -1.00 9.96 -3.92
CA ALA A 150 -2.39 10.09 -3.47
C ALA A 150 -2.78 9.00 -2.45
N VAL A 151 -2.35 7.75 -2.65
CA VAL A 151 -2.53 6.65 -1.69
C VAL A 151 -1.88 6.99 -0.36
N GLN A 152 -0.63 7.43 -0.37
CA GLN A 152 0.10 7.75 0.85
C GLN A 152 -0.46 8.99 1.55
N ALA A 153 -0.86 10.03 0.80
CA ALA A 153 -1.55 11.19 1.36
C ALA A 153 -2.85 10.79 2.09
N ALA A 154 -3.67 9.92 1.47
CA ALA A 154 -4.88 9.41 2.12
C ALA A 154 -4.55 8.60 3.41
N GLN A 155 -3.45 7.84 3.45
CA GLN A 155 -3.02 7.12 4.65
C GLN A 155 -2.48 8.06 5.73
N VAL A 156 -1.79 9.13 5.36
CA VAL A 156 -1.39 10.19 6.28
C VAL A 156 -2.61 10.87 6.89
N ILE A 157 -3.63 11.20 6.07
CA ILE A 157 -4.91 11.74 6.57
C ILE A 157 -5.58 10.75 7.53
N CYS A 158 -5.56 9.45 7.23
CA CYS A 158 -6.05 8.41 8.12
C CYS A 158 -5.32 8.47 9.49
N ALA A 159 -3.99 8.58 9.50
CA ALA A 159 -3.20 8.70 10.71
C ALA A 159 -3.52 9.99 11.49
N TYR A 160 -3.76 11.12 10.81
CA TYR A 160 -4.25 12.35 11.45
C TYR A 160 -5.61 12.16 12.11
N PHE A 161 -6.56 11.45 11.50
CA PHE A 161 -7.84 11.14 12.13
C PHE A 161 -7.70 10.20 13.33
N ILE A 162 -6.76 9.24 13.29
CA ILE A 162 -6.44 8.40 14.45
C ILE A 162 -5.94 9.28 15.60
N MET A 163 -5.00 10.20 15.35
CA MET A 163 -4.50 11.13 16.37
C MET A 163 -5.60 12.05 16.91
N ALA A 164 -6.47 12.57 16.03
CA ALA A 164 -7.64 13.36 16.44
C ALA A 164 -8.60 12.57 17.33
N SER A 165 -8.78 11.26 17.06
CA SER A 165 -9.61 10.39 17.91
C SER A 165 -9.07 10.21 19.33
N LEU A 166 -7.75 10.37 19.47
CA LEU A 166 -7.02 10.26 20.75
C LEU A 166 -6.77 11.63 21.39
N HIS A 167 -7.30 12.73 20.83
CA HIS A 167 -7.11 14.11 21.29
C HIS A 167 -5.63 14.53 21.36
N ILE A 168 -4.81 14.05 20.40
CA ILE A 168 -3.40 14.43 20.31
C ILE A 168 -3.31 15.77 19.57
N GLU A 169 -2.84 16.81 20.26
CA GLU A 169 -2.73 18.17 19.73
C GLU A 169 -1.28 18.57 19.41
N VAL A 170 -0.30 17.94 20.04
CA VAL A 170 1.12 18.27 19.94
C VAL A 170 1.91 17.17 19.22
N ASN A 171 3.04 17.50 18.66
CA ASN A 171 4.00 16.58 18.04
C ASN A 171 3.38 15.70 16.92
N LYS A 172 2.36 16.21 16.21
CA LYS A 172 1.67 15.46 15.15
C LYS A 172 2.61 15.09 14.01
N THR A 173 3.56 15.94 13.69
CA THR A 173 4.51 15.76 12.59
C THR A 173 5.46 14.60 12.88
N GLU A 174 5.96 14.49 14.11
CA GLU A 174 6.83 13.42 14.58
C GLU A 174 6.09 12.08 14.58
N PHE A 175 4.85 12.05 15.07
CA PHE A 175 4.02 10.82 14.99
C PHE A 175 3.76 10.39 13.53
N ILE A 176 3.51 11.33 12.61
CA ILE A 176 3.37 10.99 11.18
C ILE A 176 4.69 10.49 10.60
N PHE A 177 5.82 11.09 10.96
CA PHE A 177 7.13 10.60 10.54
C PHE A 177 7.35 9.15 11.00
N LEU A 178 7.07 8.84 12.27
CA LEU A 178 7.12 7.46 12.78
C LEU A 178 6.15 6.52 12.08
N PHE A 179 4.94 6.99 11.77
CA PHE A 179 3.96 6.23 10.99
C PHE A 179 4.51 5.86 9.60
N LEU A 180 5.15 6.80 8.91
CA LEU A 180 5.76 6.56 7.60
C LEU A 180 6.97 5.61 7.70
N CYS A 181 7.84 5.78 8.69
CA CYS A 181 8.95 4.85 8.98
C CYS A 181 8.43 3.43 9.25
N SER A 182 7.40 3.30 10.09
CA SER A 182 6.78 2.01 10.42
C SER A 182 6.13 1.36 9.20
N SER A 183 5.59 2.18 8.28
CA SER A 183 4.99 1.71 7.03
C SER A 183 6.04 1.14 6.07
N ILE A 184 7.24 1.75 5.98
CA ILE A 184 8.38 1.17 5.25
C ILE A 184 8.81 -0.16 5.88
N ALA A 185 8.99 -0.19 7.20
CA ALA A 185 9.39 -1.40 7.91
C ALA A 185 8.40 -2.55 7.71
N SER A 186 7.08 -2.26 7.64
CA SER A 186 6.04 -3.26 7.45
C SER A 186 5.99 -3.89 6.05
N VAL A 187 6.71 -3.33 5.07
CA VAL A 187 6.85 -3.95 3.73
C VAL A 187 7.76 -5.18 3.79
N LEU A 188 8.64 -5.25 4.79
CA LEU A 188 9.54 -6.39 4.97
C LEU A 188 8.74 -7.67 5.29
N PRO A 189 9.04 -8.81 4.65
CA PRO A 189 8.23 -10.03 4.73
C PRO A 189 8.48 -10.85 6.00
N PHE A 190 8.81 -10.21 7.11
CA PHE A 190 9.13 -10.89 8.38
C PHE A 190 7.95 -10.95 9.37
N THR A 191 6.83 -10.28 9.05
CA THR A 191 5.69 -10.14 9.97
C THR A 191 4.35 -10.46 9.30
N ILE A 192 3.34 -10.73 10.12
CA ILE A 192 1.96 -10.94 9.66
C ILE A 192 1.27 -9.58 9.59
N GLY A 193 1.10 -9.05 8.37
CA GLY A 193 0.43 -7.77 8.17
C GLY A 193 1.13 -6.55 8.81
N GLY A 194 2.41 -6.67 9.17
CA GLY A 194 3.18 -5.61 9.82
C GLY A 194 3.06 -5.56 11.34
N LEU A 195 2.29 -6.47 11.97
CA LEU A 195 2.18 -6.55 13.43
C LEU A 195 3.54 -6.85 14.06
N GLY A 196 3.87 -6.19 15.14
CA GLY A 196 5.14 -6.29 15.86
C GLY A 196 6.17 -5.27 15.35
N ILE A 197 6.50 -5.26 14.06
CA ILE A 197 7.53 -4.35 13.54
C ILE A 197 7.10 -2.88 13.58
N ARG A 198 5.81 -2.60 13.34
CA ARG A 198 5.26 -1.24 13.48
C ARG A 198 5.39 -0.73 14.89
N GLU A 199 4.98 -1.55 15.87
CA GLU A 199 5.04 -1.23 17.29
C GLU A 199 6.48 -0.98 17.73
N ILE A 200 7.45 -1.77 17.29
CA ILE A 200 8.88 -1.57 17.58
C ILE A 200 9.36 -0.21 17.03
N VAL A 201 9.01 0.12 15.78
CA VAL A 201 9.41 1.41 15.18
C VAL A 201 8.78 2.58 15.95
N PHE A 202 7.51 2.49 16.32
CA PHE A 202 6.85 3.52 17.11
C PHE A 202 7.44 3.63 18.50
N LEU A 203 7.74 2.51 19.17
CA LEU A 203 8.31 2.50 20.51
C LEU A 203 9.72 3.11 20.53
N GLN A 204 10.61 2.68 19.65
CA GLN A 204 11.98 3.21 19.58
C GLN A 204 12.01 4.66 19.09
N GLY A 205 11.21 4.98 18.07
CA GLY A 205 11.14 6.34 17.56
C GLY A 205 10.52 7.33 18.55
N SER A 206 9.53 6.90 19.34
CA SER A 206 8.97 7.76 20.40
C SER A 206 9.99 8.08 21.49
N GLN A 207 10.87 7.14 21.83
CA GLN A 207 11.99 7.41 22.74
C GLN A 207 12.95 8.46 22.17
N TYR A 208 13.29 8.34 20.88
CA TYR A 208 14.20 9.28 20.22
C TYR A 208 13.65 10.71 20.19
N PHE A 209 12.34 10.87 19.94
CA PHE A 209 11.68 12.19 19.87
C PHE A 209 11.11 12.66 21.23
N GLY A 210 11.31 11.94 22.32
CA GLY A 210 10.75 12.29 23.62
C GLY A 210 9.22 12.26 23.67
N LEU A 211 8.57 11.40 22.88
CA LEU A 211 7.12 11.25 22.80
C LEU A 211 6.61 10.18 23.78
N SER A 212 5.31 10.23 24.12
CA SER A 212 4.66 9.18 24.88
C SER A 212 4.67 7.85 24.12
N GLN A 213 5.36 6.85 24.68
CA GLN A 213 5.45 5.50 24.13
C GLN A 213 4.08 4.82 24.07
N GLU A 214 3.26 4.99 25.09
CA GLU A 214 1.90 4.44 25.15
C GLU A 214 1.05 4.98 24.00
N THR A 215 1.08 6.28 23.78
CA THR A 215 0.36 6.94 22.69
C THR A 215 0.85 6.44 21.32
N ALA A 216 2.16 6.32 21.14
CA ALA A 216 2.78 5.84 19.93
C ALA A 216 2.32 4.41 19.56
N VAL A 217 2.32 3.50 20.53
CA VAL A 217 1.84 2.12 20.35
C VAL A 217 0.35 2.08 20.04
N VAL A 218 -0.47 2.89 20.72
CA VAL A 218 -1.91 2.96 20.46
C VAL A 218 -2.22 3.43 19.05
N ILE A 219 -1.49 4.42 18.51
CA ILE A 219 -1.63 4.86 17.10
C ILE A 219 -1.35 3.69 16.15
N SER A 220 -0.25 2.96 16.39
CA SER A 220 0.12 1.80 15.57
C SER A 220 -0.95 0.73 15.58
N LEU A 221 -1.45 0.35 16.76
CA LEU A 221 -2.49 -0.66 16.93
C LEU A 221 -3.82 -0.26 16.29
N LEU A 222 -4.24 0.99 16.42
CA LEU A 222 -5.47 1.48 15.77
C LEU A 222 -5.35 1.43 14.25
N PHE A 223 -4.20 1.81 13.70
CA PHE A 223 -3.97 1.70 12.25
C PHE A 223 -3.96 0.23 11.80
N TYR A 224 -3.34 -0.66 12.58
CA TYR A 224 -3.40 -2.10 12.30
C TYR A 224 -4.83 -2.63 12.33
N LEU A 225 -5.64 -2.23 13.31
CA LEU A 225 -7.05 -2.63 13.42
C LEU A 225 -7.87 -2.16 12.22
N ILE A 226 -7.68 -0.91 11.76
CA ILE A 226 -8.31 -0.39 10.53
C ILE A 226 -7.91 -1.23 9.32
N THR A 227 -6.63 -1.59 9.22
CA THR A 227 -6.11 -2.46 8.15
C THR A 227 -6.75 -3.85 8.21
N LEU A 228 -6.86 -4.42 9.40
CA LEU A 228 -7.47 -5.73 9.66
C LEU A 228 -8.94 -5.74 9.21
N VAL A 229 -9.73 -4.78 9.71
CA VAL A 229 -11.17 -4.66 9.37
C VAL A 229 -11.37 -4.50 7.87
N THR A 230 -10.58 -3.62 7.24
CA THR A 230 -10.70 -3.40 5.79
C THR A 230 -10.28 -4.64 4.99
N SER A 231 -9.21 -5.32 5.41
CA SER A 231 -8.74 -6.52 4.72
C SER A 231 -9.69 -7.70 4.89
N ALA A 232 -10.39 -7.80 6.02
CA ALA A 232 -11.37 -8.85 6.30
C ALA A 232 -12.53 -8.85 5.27
N ILE A 233 -12.87 -7.70 4.68
CA ILE A 233 -13.87 -7.62 3.59
C ILE A 233 -13.46 -8.54 2.42
N GLY A 234 -12.16 -8.72 2.19
CA GLY A 234 -11.63 -9.59 1.15
C GLY A 234 -11.99 -11.07 1.33
N ALA A 235 -12.32 -11.51 2.55
CA ALA A 235 -12.76 -12.89 2.81
C ALA A 235 -14.00 -13.29 2.01
N VAL A 236 -14.89 -12.35 1.71
CA VAL A 236 -16.09 -12.59 0.90
C VAL A 236 -15.73 -13.13 -0.48
N TYR A 237 -14.58 -12.71 -1.04
CA TYR A 237 -14.11 -13.08 -2.37
C TYR A 237 -13.33 -14.42 -2.39
N ILE A 238 -13.16 -15.09 -1.25
CA ILE A 238 -12.73 -16.49 -1.21
C ILE A 238 -13.85 -17.39 -1.76
N PHE A 239 -15.09 -17.09 -1.39
CA PHE A 239 -16.28 -17.85 -1.80
C PHE A 239 -16.92 -17.33 -3.08
N LYS A 240 -16.72 -16.03 -3.40
CA LYS A 240 -17.23 -15.40 -4.61
C LYS A 240 -16.05 -15.08 -5.53
N ASP A 241 -15.81 -15.96 -6.53
CA ASP A 241 -14.70 -15.74 -7.50
C ASP A 241 -14.77 -14.34 -8.13
N PRO A 242 -13.79 -13.48 -7.90
CA PRO A 242 -13.77 -12.10 -8.42
C PRO A 242 -13.74 -12.05 -9.97
N LEU A 243 -13.29 -13.11 -10.64
CA LEU A 243 -13.18 -13.17 -12.10
C LEU A 243 -14.32 -13.95 -12.78
N ARG A 244 -15.36 -14.36 -12.04
CA ARG A 244 -16.48 -15.16 -12.56
C ARG A 244 -17.17 -14.52 -13.77
N GLU A 245 -17.33 -13.20 -13.76
CA GLU A 245 -18.01 -12.48 -14.86
C GLU A 245 -17.25 -12.60 -16.19
N ILE A 246 -15.92 -12.69 -16.15
CA ILE A 246 -15.06 -12.83 -17.33
C ILE A 246 -15.11 -14.27 -17.86
N ASP A 247 -15.19 -15.28 -17.01
CA ASP A 247 -15.33 -16.68 -17.42
C ASP A 247 -16.65 -16.91 -18.17
N LEU A 248 -17.73 -16.31 -17.71
CA LEU A 248 -19.05 -16.43 -18.36
C LEU A 248 -19.06 -15.82 -19.76
N SER A 249 -18.43 -14.68 -19.98
CA SER A 249 -18.36 -14.01 -21.27
C SER A 249 -17.53 -14.79 -22.29
N LYS A 250 -16.50 -15.53 -21.87
CA LYS A 250 -15.71 -16.41 -22.76
C LYS A 250 -16.47 -17.65 -23.17
N ASN A 251 -17.22 -18.25 -22.25
CA ASN A 251 -18.01 -19.46 -22.56
C ASN A 251 -19.16 -19.17 -23.54
N THR A 252 -19.76 -17.98 -23.48
CA THR A 252 -20.80 -17.56 -24.43
C THR A 252 -20.27 -17.33 -25.85
N GLN A 253 -19.00 -16.94 -26.00
CA GLN A 253 -18.37 -16.74 -27.33
C GLN A 253 -17.89 -18.05 -27.98
N HIS A 254 -17.77 -19.15 -27.24
CA HIS A 254 -17.40 -20.47 -27.80
C HIS A 254 -18.62 -21.31 -28.20
N HIS A 255 -19.84 -20.86 -27.89
CA HIS A 255 -21.11 -21.54 -28.22
C HIS A 255 -21.95 -20.78 -29.27
N SER A 256 -21.46 -19.68 -29.79
CA SER A 256 -22.02 -18.93 -30.92
C SER A 256 -21.13 -19.08 -32.17
#